data_086f8303f3ce4a88149c52478c99c1e2
#
_entry.id   086f8303f3ce4a88149c52478c99c1e2
#
_cell.length_a   1.000
_cell.length_b   1.000
_cell.length_c   1.000
_cell.angle_alpha   90.00
_cell.angle_beta   90.00
_cell.angle_gamma   90.00
#
_symmetry.space_group_name_H-M   'P 1'
#
loop_
_entity.id
_entity.type
_entity.pdbx_description
1 polymer ?
#
loop_
_entity_poly.entity_id
_entity_poly.type
_entity_poly.pdbx_seq_one_letter_code
_entity_poly.pdbx_strand_id
1 'polypeptide(L)'
;MNFCYDVLNYKYPSRREVVYGRKGMVCTSQSLAAQAGLDIIKAGGNAVDAALATAACMIVLEPTSNGFGSDAFAQVWMDGKLYGLNASGFSPALLTREALMDKGYEQMPKFGWEPVTVPGAVSGWKKLHDRFGTLSWEKIFEPAIRYAEEGYVVTPVISKMWRQAWDDYEESLSPELFEEWRKVFAPDGHTPRAGEIWSSKVHAETFRELAATDCESLYRGRLAGEIDSYSRTTGGYLRKGDLAAYEAEWVQPVSTSYRGYDVWEIPPNGHGIVALMALNIMECMQFAAGHDSEEVVHRQLEAMKLAYSDGQQYIADPRSMKVTTEQMLSKVYAAYRAANIGQRAAKPQYGNPASGGTIYLCTADGAGNMVSFIQSNYCNFGSGIVVPKTGIALQNRGFNFYMDPESANCVGPHKKTYHTIIPGFLTRNGKAIGPFGVMGGFMQPQGHVQVMMNLIDFHMNPQEALDAPRWQWTGDMNIEIEQGFPMDMAGRLKARGHHVTVATDSMNFGRGQLIFRDENGILTGATEPRAGGAVAAW
;
A
#
# COMPACT_ATOMS: atom_id res chain seq x y z
N MET A 1 -6.32 26.11 30.15
CA MET A 1 -7.76 25.95 29.82
C MET A 1 -7.82 24.71 28.93
N ASN A 2 -8.36 23.59 29.44
CA ASN A 2 -8.44 22.35 28.64
C ASN A 2 -9.80 22.32 27.94
N PHE A 3 -9.80 22.46 26.63
CA PHE A 3 -11.00 22.24 25.84
C PHE A 3 -11.27 20.73 25.73
N CYS A 4 -12.53 20.33 25.91
CA CYS A 4 -12.99 18.96 25.74
C CYS A 4 -13.66 18.86 24.34
N TYR A 5 -13.08 18.08 23.44
CA TYR A 5 -13.60 17.86 22.08
C TYR A 5 -13.22 16.46 21.58
N ASP A 6 -14.02 15.93 20.65
CA ASP A 6 -13.70 14.69 19.96
C ASP A 6 -12.88 15.00 18.70
N VAL A 7 -11.65 14.52 18.67
CA VAL A 7 -10.68 14.75 17.56
C VAL A 7 -10.98 13.96 16.29
N LEU A 8 -11.93 13.04 16.35
CA LEU A 8 -12.35 12.22 15.20
C LEU A 8 -13.69 12.66 14.60
N ASN A 9 -14.42 13.57 15.28
CA ASN A 9 -15.74 13.99 14.85
C ASN A 9 -15.71 15.40 14.25
N TYR A 10 -16.04 15.49 12.96
CA TYR A 10 -16.10 16.74 12.19
C TYR A 10 -17.52 16.96 11.70
N LYS A 11 -18.25 17.87 12.33
CA LYS A 11 -19.64 18.20 12.00
C LYS A 11 -19.80 18.81 10.61
N TYR A 12 -18.80 19.58 10.16
CA TYR A 12 -18.81 20.27 8.89
C TYR A 12 -17.73 19.71 7.97
N PRO A 13 -18.03 19.42 6.68
CA PRO A 13 -17.02 18.95 5.73
C PRO A 13 -15.98 20.06 5.47
N SER A 14 -14.70 19.67 5.50
CA SER A 14 -13.59 20.54 5.14
C SER A 14 -13.40 20.49 3.63
N ARG A 15 -13.29 21.66 2.98
CA ARG A 15 -12.92 21.76 1.57
C ARG A 15 -11.41 21.80 1.43
N ARG A 16 -10.87 20.95 0.56
CA ARG A 16 -9.48 20.97 0.13
C ARG A 16 -9.38 21.53 -1.28
N GLU A 17 -8.21 22.11 -1.57
CA GLU A 17 -7.89 22.60 -2.91
C GLU A 17 -6.67 21.85 -3.44
N VAL A 18 -6.50 21.81 -4.76
CA VAL A 18 -5.27 21.33 -5.39
C VAL A 18 -4.11 22.23 -4.99
N VAL A 19 -2.95 21.63 -4.73
CA VAL A 19 -1.73 22.35 -4.36
C VAL A 19 -0.82 22.43 -5.58
N TYR A 20 -0.28 23.61 -5.86
CA TYR A 20 0.64 23.85 -6.95
C TYR A 20 2.08 23.99 -6.46
N GLY A 21 3.03 23.48 -7.24
CA GLY A 21 4.46 23.62 -7.02
C GLY A 21 5.23 23.65 -8.34
N ARG A 22 6.52 23.93 -8.29
CA ARG A 22 7.36 24.00 -9.49
C ARG A 22 8.69 23.29 -9.34
N LYS A 23 9.29 23.36 -8.15
CA LYS A 23 10.66 22.87 -7.91
C LYS A 23 10.69 21.53 -7.18
N GLY A 24 9.59 21.16 -6.53
CA GLY A 24 9.46 19.91 -5.82
C GLY A 24 8.08 19.76 -5.18
N MET A 25 7.66 18.52 -5.04
CA MET A 25 6.39 18.17 -4.39
C MET A 25 6.47 16.79 -3.78
N VAL A 26 5.88 16.63 -2.60
CA VAL A 26 5.77 15.36 -1.88
C VAL A 26 4.37 15.22 -1.30
N CYS A 27 3.72 14.09 -1.56
CA CYS A 27 2.41 13.77 -1.01
C CYS A 27 2.47 12.44 -0.25
N THR A 28 1.95 12.41 0.97
CA THR A 28 1.79 11.19 1.78
C THR A 28 0.76 11.39 2.90
N SER A 29 0.42 10.31 3.63
CA SER A 29 -0.59 10.30 4.69
C SER A 29 -0.16 10.98 6.00
N GLN A 30 1.10 11.40 6.16
CA GLN A 30 1.61 12.13 7.33
C GLN A 30 2.28 13.43 6.90
N SER A 31 1.79 14.57 7.40
CA SER A 31 2.29 15.90 7.02
C SER A 31 3.77 16.11 7.32
N LEU A 32 4.26 15.61 8.45
CA LEU A 32 5.68 15.69 8.83
C LEU A 32 6.58 14.91 7.86
N ALA A 33 6.13 13.75 7.36
CA ALA A 33 6.88 12.98 6.36
C ALA A 33 6.90 13.68 5.00
N ALA A 34 5.76 14.28 4.57
CA ALA A 34 5.72 15.07 3.35
C ALA A 34 6.70 16.27 3.41
N GLN A 35 6.72 16.96 4.56
CA GLN A 35 7.65 18.08 4.78
C GLN A 35 9.10 17.60 4.77
N ALA A 36 9.43 16.49 5.44
CA ALA A 36 10.78 15.93 5.46
C ALA A 36 11.28 15.60 4.04
N GLY A 37 10.45 14.95 3.22
CA GLY A 37 10.79 14.67 1.81
C GLY A 37 11.01 15.94 0.99
N LEU A 38 10.18 16.97 1.18
CA LEU A 38 10.38 18.26 0.50
C LEU A 38 11.68 18.96 0.95
N ASP A 39 12.04 18.87 2.22
CA ASP A 39 13.29 19.44 2.73
C ASP A 39 14.52 18.72 2.13
N ILE A 40 14.44 17.44 1.85
CA ILE A 40 15.47 16.69 1.09
C ILE A 40 15.62 17.25 -0.33
N ILE A 41 14.52 17.54 -1.04
CA ILE A 41 14.59 18.20 -2.37
C ILE A 41 15.25 19.56 -2.24
N LYS A 42 14.87 20.38 -1.26
CA LYS A 42 15.47 21.71 -1.00
C LYS A 42 16.96 21.62 -0.64
N ALA A 43 17.40 20.53 -0.02
CA ALA A 43 18.79 20.28 0.31
C ALA A 43 19.63 19.77 -0.89
N GLY A 44 19.03 19.67 -2.09
CA GLY A 44 19.70 19.26 -3.32
C GLY A 44 19.52 17.80 -3.71
N GLY A 45 18.69 17.05 -2.96
CA GLY A 45 18.28 15.69 -3.35
C GLY A 45 17.30 15.71 -4.51
N ASN A 46 17.17 14.56 -5.17
CA ASN A 46 16.19 14.36 -6.24
C ASN A 46 14.90 13.72 -5.72
N ALA A 47 13.94 13.40 -6.62
CA ALA A 47 12.68 12.78 -6.27
C ALA A 47 12.85 11.41 -5.58
N VAL A 48 13.91 10.64 -5.89
CA VAL A 48 14.19 9.33 -5.25
C VAL A 48 14.71 9.53 -3.83
N ASP A 49 15.66 10.44 -3.60
CA ASP A 49 16.13 10.76 -2.24
C ASP A 49 14.97 11.21 -1.35
N ALA A 50 14.08 12.05 -1.89
CA ALA A 50 12.88 12.51 -1.20
C ALA A 50 11.91 11.35 -0.87
N ALA A 51 11.71 10.41 -1.80
CA ALA A 51 10.87 9.25 -1.58
C ALA A 51 11.43 8.35 -0.46
N LEU A 52 12.75 8.11 -0.46
CA LEU A 52 13.42 7.31 0.57
C LEU A 52 13.36 7.98 1.95
N ALA A 53 13.59 9.29 2.04
CA ALA A 53 13.46 10.02 3.30
C ALA A 53 12.02 10.05 3.82
N THR A 54 11.05 10.24 2.93
CA THR A 54 9.63 10.16 3.28
C THR A 54 9.27 8.76 3.78
N ALA A 55 9.68 7.70 3.07
CA ALA A 55 9.44 6.31 3.46
C ALA A 55 10.08 5.97 4.83
N ALA A 56 11.30 6.45 5.08
CA ALA A 56 11.95 6.31 6.38
C ALA A 56 11.18 7.02 7.50
N CYS A 57 10.75 8.26 7.27
CA CYS A 57 9.92 8.99 8.24
C CYS A 57 8.60 8.28 8.52
N MET A 58 7.99 7.67 7.49
CA MET A 58 6.72 6.94 7.65
C MET A 58 6.84 5.73 8.57
N ILE A 59 8.01 5.08 8.68
CA ILE A 59 8.24 4.00 9.66
C ILE A 59 8.01 4.48 11.11
N VAL A 60 8.39 5.73 11.39
CA VAL A 60 8.24 6.34 12.72
C VAL A 60 6.85 6.94 12.89
N LEU A 61 6.37 7.68 11.88
CA LEU A 61 5.16 8.51 11.97
C LEU A 61 3.85 7.72 11.73
N GLU A 62 3.93 6.58 11.05
CA GLU A 62 2.80 5.68 10.79
C GLU A 62 3.20 4.20 10.95
N PRO A 63 3.74 3.78 12.12
CA PRO A 63 4.19 2.40 12.34
C PRO A 63 3.05 1.39 12.28
N THR A 64 1.82 1.85 12.39
CA THR A 64 0.59 1.06 12.23
C THR A 64 0.36 0.49 10.83
N SER A 65 1.18 0.85 9.86
CA SER A 65 0.97 0.44 8.45
C SER A 65 2.24 -0.05 7.77
N ASN A 66 3.43 0.28 8.32
CA ASN A 66 4.72 -0.05 7.73
C ASN A 66 5.85 -0.09 8.78
N GLY A 67 7.04 -0.59 8.40
CA GLY A 67 8.21 -0.72 9.26
C GLY A 67 9.44 -1.20 8.47
N PHE A 68 10.58 -1.38 9.13
CA PHE A 68 11.78 -1.98 8.52
C PHE A 68 11.52 -3.39 7.98
N GLY A 69 10.57 -4.11 8.58
CA GLY A 69 10.15 -5.44 8.17
C GLY A 69 9.09 -5.49 7.08
N SER A 70 8.81 -4.38 6.40
CA SER A 70 7.84 -4.24 5.31
C SER A 70 8.32 -4.83 3.99
N ASP A 71 7.38 -4.95 3.05
CA ASP A 71 7.63 -5.00 1.61
C ASP A 71 7.44 -3.62 0.98
N ALA A 72 8.01 -3.41 -0.22
CA ALA A 72 7.83 -2.18 -0.99
C ALA A 72 7.75 -2.43 -2.50
N PHE A 73 7.00 -1.61 -3.21
CA PHE A 73 7.03 -1.49 -4.67
C PHE A 73 7.23 -0.03 -5.07
N ALA A 74 7.88 0.18 -6.22
CA ALA A 74 8.07 1.52 -6.75
C ALA A 74 7.96 1.56 -8.27
N GLN A 75 7.45 2.68 -8.79
CA GLN A 75 7.64 3.09 -10.17
C GLN A 75 8.38 4.42 -10.18
N VAL A 76 9.46 4.50 -10.95
CA VAL A 76 10.33 5.68 -11.04
C VAL A 76 10.37 6.17 -12.47
N TRP A 77 9.94 7.39 -12.68
CA TRP A 77 10.16 8.10 -13.94
C TRP A 77 11.44 8.92 -13.82
N MET A 78 12.45 8.55 -14.59
CA MET A 78 13.76 9.19 -14.59
C MET A 78 14.31 9.21 -16.02
N ASP A 79 14.87 10.34 -16.45
CA ASP A 79 15.46 10.52 -17.79
C ASP A 79 14.52 10.10 -18.93
N GLY A 80 13.22 10.39 -18.81
CA GLY A 80 12.22 10.08 -19.84
C GLY A 80 11.82 8.62 -19.91
N LYS A 81 12.15 7.79 -18.91
CA LYS A 81 11.85 6.36 -18.87
C LYS A 81 11.23 5.95 -17.53
N LEU A 82 10.25 5.03 -17.61
CA LEU A 82 9.63 4.43 -16.43
C LEU A 82 10.34 3.14 -16.03
N TYR A 83 10.71 3.03 -14.78
CA TYR A 83 11.33 1.85 -14.16
C TYR A 83 10.41 1.30 -13.09
N GLY A 84 10.33 -0.03 -12.94
CA GLY A 84 9.58 -0.70 -11.89
C GLY A 84 10.50 -1.45 -10.94
N LEU A 85 10.18 -1.41 -9.64
CA LEU A 85 10.87 -2.15 -8.61
C LEU A 85 9.88 -3.02 -7.84
N ASN A 86 10.19 -4.31 -7.72
CA ASN A 86 9.48 -5.26 -6.87
C ASN A 86 10.38 -5.64 -5.68
N ALA A 87 10.06 -5.14 -4.52
CA ALA A 87 10.72 -5.47 -3.26
C ALA A 87 9.74 -6.23 -2.33
N SER A 88 9.07 -7.27 -2.86
CA SER A 88 8.35 -8.26 -2.06
C SER A 88 9.21 -9.46 -1.75
N GLY A 89 9.20 -9.90 -0.50
CA GLY A 89 9.96 -11.07 -0.09
C GLY A 89 9.29 -12.39 -0.46
N PHE A 90 10.07 -13.44 -0.49
CA PHE A 90 9.60 -14.81 -0.59
C PHE A 90 9.40 -15.44 0.80
N SER A 91 8.64 -16.54 0.85
CA SER A 91 8.46 -17.36 2.05
C SER A 91 9.77 -18.00 2.48
N PRO A 92 10.02 -18.17 3.79
CA PRO A 92 11.19 -18.88 4.30
C PRO A 92 11.32 -20.30 3.74
N ALA A 93 12.55 -20.80 3.60
CA ALA A 93 12.84 -22.16 3.14
C ALA A 93 12.17 -23.25 3.99
N LEU A 94 11.97 -22.98 5.29
CA LEU A 94 11.35 -23.91 6.23
C LEU A 94 9.82 -23.85 6.25
N LEU A 95 9.20 -22.87 5.57
CA LEU A 95 7.76 -22.72 5.56
C LEU A 95 7.16 -23.58 4.43
N THR A 96 6.65 -24.75 4.79
CA THR A 96 5.96 -25.66 3.89
C THR A 96 4.51 -25.82 4.29
N ARG A 97 3.66 -26.27 3.34
CA ARG A 97 2.28 -26.59 3.61
C ARG A 97 2.14 -27.68 4.71
N GLU A 98 2.98 -28.71 4.63
CA GLU A 98 3.00 -29.82 5.58
C GLU A 98 3.34 -29.33 6.99
N ALA A 99 4.36 -28.45 7.14
CA ALA A 99 4.73 -27.88 8.44
C ALA A 99 3.58 -27.07 9.08
N LEU A 100 2.73 -26.43 8.28
CA LEU A 100 1.53 -25.75 8.77
C LEU A 100 0.43 -26.73 9.14
N MET A 101 0.19 -27.77 8.33
CA MET A 101 -0.78 -28.82 8.62
C MET A 101 -0.42 -29.60 9.90
N ASP A 102 0.84 -29.89 10.12
CA ASP A 102 1.34 -30.56 11.34
C ASP A 102 1.08 -29.73 12.61
N LYS A 103 0.98 -28.39 12.48
CA LYS A 103 0.52 -27.48 13.54
C LYS A 103 -1.00 -27.32 13.62
N GLY A 104 -1.78 -28.01 12.76
CA GLY A 104 -3.24 -27.99 12.74
C GLY A 104 -3.87 -26.82 11.97
N TYR A 105 -3.10 -26.08 11.15
CA TYR A 105 -3.64 -25.00 10.34
C TYR A 105 -4.31 -25.53 9.06
N GLU A 106 -5.58 -25.17 8.85
CA GLU A 106 -6.33 -25.39 7.60
C GLU A 106 -6.26 -24.17 6.66
N GLN A 107 -5.93 -23.00 7.21
CA GLN A 107 -5.75 -21.74 6.50
C GLN A 107 -4.51 -21.04 7.03
N MET A 108 -3.95 -20.13 6.25
CA MET A 108 -2.83 -19.28 6.71
C MET A 108 -3.27 -18.42 7.89
N PRO A 109 -2.59 -18.49 9.04
CA PRO A 109 -2.87 -17.58 10.15
C PRO A 109 -2.47 -16.14 9.82
N LYS A 110 -3.19 -15.19 10.40
CA LYS A 110 -2.98 -13.76 10.16
C LYS A 110 -1.78 -13.20 10.94
N PHE A 111 -1.53 -13.71 12.15
CA PHE A 111 -0.51 -13.23 13.08
C PHE A 111 0.45 -14.35 13.50
N GLY A 112 1.54 -13.99 14.16
CA GLY A 112 2.60 -14.91 14.53
C GLY A 112 3.67 -15.07 13.44
N TRP A 113 4.44 -16.14 13.50
CA TRP A 113 5.56 -16.40 12.60
C TRP A 113 5.16 -16.97 11.23
N GLU A 114 4.01 -17.65 11.16
CA GLU A 114 3.56 -18.36 9.97
C GLU A 114 3.38 -17.44 8.74
N PRO A 115 2.79 -16.23 8.88
CA PRO A 115 2.60 -15.35 7.74
C PRO A 115 3.83 -14.49 7.41
N VAL A 116 4.94 -14.62 8.12
CA VAL A 116 6.15 -13.81 7.87
C VAL A 116 6.85 -14.29 6.61
N THR A 117 7.09 -13.37 5.66
CA THR A 117 8.00 -13.57 4.53
C THR A 117 9.25 -12.71 4.70
N VAL A 118 10.28 -12.90 3.88
CA VAL A 118 11.49 -12.08 3.95
C VAL A 118 11.15 -10.60 3.79
N PRO A 119 11.56 -9.70 4.70
CA PRO A 119 11.33 -8.26 4.55
C PRO A 119 12.00 -7.71 3.28
N GLY A 120 11.26 -7.01 2.44
CA GLY A 120 11.78 -6.52 1.16
C GLY A 120 12.11 -5.04 1.11
N ALA A 121 11.45 -4.20 1.92
CA ALA A 121 11.47 -2.74 1.77
C ALA A 121 12.88 -2.14 1.81
N VAL A 122 13.72 -2.54 2.77
CA VAL A 122 15.09 -2.00 2.93
C VAL A 122 15.99 -2.36 1.73
N SER A 123 15.84 -3.58 1.16
CA SER A 123 16.52 -3.95 -0.09
C SER A 123 16.02 -3.11 -1.28
N GLY A 124 14.71 -2.80 -1.29
CA GLY A 124 14.14 -1.89 -2.28
C GLY A 124 14.72 -0.47 -2.17
N TRP A 125 14.89 0.04 -0.95
CA TRP A 125 15.54 1.34 -0.71
C TRP A 125 16.96 1.36 -1.28
N LYS A 126 17.75 0.33 -0.95
CA LYS A 126 19.12 0.20 -1.45
C LYS A 126 19.16 0.19 -2.99
N LYS A 127 18.31 -0.61 -3.65
CA LYS A 127 18.23 -0.66 -5.12
C LYS A 127 17.88 0.68 -5.75
N LEU A 128 16.96 1.43 -5.15
CA LEU A 128 16.58 2.78 -5.61
C LEU A 128 17.73 3.76 -5.43
N HIS A 129 18.36 3.74 -4.26
CA HIS A 129 19.48 4.61 -3.93
C HIS A 129 20.71 4.32 -4.80
N ASP A 130 21.14 3.07 -4.92
CA ASP A 130 22.30 2.67 -5.73
C ASP A 130 22.18 3.12 -7.20
N ARG A 131 20.96 3.20 -7.72
CA ARG A 131 20.74 3.57 -9.12
C ARG A 131 20.48 5.03 -9.35
N PHE A 132 19.75 5.67 -8.46
CA PHE A 132 19.21 7.02 -8.68
C PHE A 132 19.48 7.98 -7.53
N GLY A 133 19.91 7.51 -6.36
CA GLY A 133 20.20 8.34 -5.19
C GLY A 133 21.37 9.29 -5.43
N THR A 134 21.31 10.45 -4.83
CA THR A 134 22.35 11.49 -4.92
C THR A 134 22.87 11.93 -3.57
N LEU A 135 22.12 11.74 -2.50
CA LEU A 135 22.49 12.07 -1.13
C LEU A 135 22.94 10.83 -0.36
N SER A 136 23.75 11.00 0.68
CA SER A 136 24.16 9.90 1.56
C SER A 136 23.00 9.40 2.43
N TRP A 137 23.08 8.14 2.89
CA TRP A 137 22.08 7.55 3.79
C TRP A 137 21.91 8.34 5.07
N GLU A 138 23.00 8.88 5.64
CA GLU A 138 22.93 9.70 6.85
C GLU A 138 22.04 10.93 6.63
N LYS A 139 22.15 11.54 5.44
CA LYS A 139 21.33 12.70 5.11
C LYS A 139 19.86 12.33 4.85
N ILE A 140 19.63 11.21 4.16
CA ILE A 140 18.30 10.69 3.86
C ILE A 140 17.56 10.27 5.14
N PHE A 141 18.25 9.63 6.10
CA PHE A 141 17.64 9.15 7.34
C PHE A 141 17.62 10.18 8.48
N GLU A 142 18.34 11.31 8.36
CA GLU A 142 18.39 12.35 9.39
C GLU A 142 17.00 12.75 9.95
N PRO A 143 15.97 13.06 9.13
CA PRO A 143 14.67 13.45 9.67
C PRO A 143 13.97 12.29 10.37
N ALA A 144 14.07 11.05 9.89
CA ALA A 144 13.49 9.88 10.55
C ALA A 144 14.16 9.59 11.91
N ILE A 145 15.49 9.69 11.97
CA ILE A 145 16.27 9.56 13.22
C ILE A 145 15.83 10.62 14.22
N ARG A 146 15.68 11.86 13.80
CA ARG A 146 15.24 12.97 14.66
C ARG A 146 13.83 12.71 15.22
N TYR A 147 12.86 12.33 14.39
CA TYR A 147 11.50 11.99 14.87
C TYR A 147 11.50 10.78 15.80
N ALA A 148 12.36 9.81 15.58
CA ALA A 148 12.47 8.65 16.46
C ALA A 148 13.06 9.02 17.82
N GLU A 149 14.03 9.92 17.91
CA GLU A 149 14.70 10.32 19.16
C GLU A 149 13.94 11.39 19.94
N GLU A 150 13.56 12.48 19.27
CA GLU A 150 12.88 13.61 19.89
C GLU A 150 11.38 13.30 20.13
N GLY A 151 10.83 12.33 19.40
CA GLY A 151 9.42 11.99 19.38
C GLY A 151 8.61 12.88 18.44
N TYR A 152 7.38 12.43 18.19
CA TYR A 152 6.39 13.19 17.43
C TYR A 152 5.03 13.10 18.09
N VAL A 153 4.16 14.07 17.80
CA VAL A 153 2.79 14.11 18.32
C VAL A 153 1.91 13.16 17.50
N VAL A 154 1.36 12.14 18.15
CA VAL A 154 0.54 11.11 17.50
C VAL A 154 -0.77 11.70 17.00
N THR A 155 -1.11 11.45 15.72
CA THR A 155 -2.32 11.96 15.09
C THR A 155 -3.55 11.09 15.42
N PRO A 156 -4.80 11.64 15.32
CA PRO A 156 -6.01 10.91 15.73
C PRO A 156 -6.22 9.58 15.00
N VAL A 157 -6.01 9.54 13.68
CA VAL A 157 -6.17 8.32 12.86
C VAL A 157 -5.17 7.25 13.29
N ILE A 158 -3.91 7.64 13.50
CA ILE A 158 -2.84 6.72 13.91
C ILE A 158 -3.11 6.18 15.33
N SER A 159 -3.52 7.02 16.27
CA SER A 159 -3.90 6.60 17.61
C SER A 159 -5.01 5.53 17.59
N LYS A 160 -6.06 5.73 16.77
CA LYS A 160 -7.15 4.76 16.60
C LYS A 160 -6.64 3.42 16.04
N MET A 161 -5.81 3.44 14.97
CA MET A 161 -5.23 2.23 14.38
C MET A 161 -4.30 1.51 15.36
N TRP A 162 -3.56 2.25 16.17
CA TRP A 162 -2.67 1.69 17.19
C TRP A 162 -3.43 0.93 18.27
N ARG A 163 -4.55 1.51 18.74
CA ARG A 163 -5.44 0.85 19.71
C ARG A 163 -6.02 -0.44 19.14
N GLN A 164 -6.49 -0.40 17.89
CA GLN A 164 -7.00 -1.61 17.22
C GLN A 164 -5.93 -2.70 17.12
N ALA A 165 -4.69 -2.33 16.80
CA ALA A 165 -3.59 -3.28 16.75
C ALA A 165 -3.29 -3.91 18.11
N TRP A 166 -3.37 -3.13 19.20
CA TRP A 166 -3.25 -3.66 20.56
C TRP A 166 -4.28 -4.75 20.83
N ASP A 167 -5.56 -4.46 20.55
CA ASP A 167 -6.66 -5.38 20.81
C ASP A 167 -6.50 -6.68 19.98
N ASP A 168 -6.16 -6.55 18.69
CA ASP A 168 -5.89 -7.68 17.80
C ASP A 168 -4.72 -8.58 18.30
N TYR A 169 -3.63 -7.98 18.77
CA TYR A 169 -2.42 -8.72 19.19
C TYR A 169 -2.54 -9.30 20.60
N GLU A 170 -3.21 -8.61 21.53
CA GLU A 170 -3.49 -9.14 22.87
C GLU A 170 -4.33 -10.41 22.80
N GLU A 171 -5.27 -10.49 21.85
CA GLU A 171 -6.10 -11.68 21.61
C GLU A 171 -5.36 -12.81 20.89
N SER A 172 -4.47 -12.47 19.95
CA SER A 172 -3.96 -13.43 18.96
C SER A 172 -2.56 -13.95 19.21
N LEU A 173 -1.71 -13.21 19.93
CA LEU A 173 -0.31 -13.57 20.16
C LEU A 173 -0.09 -14.28 21.49
N SER A 174 0.99 -15.07 21.58
CA SER A 174 1.45 -15.54 22.88
C SER A 174 1.89 -14.37 23.76
N PRO A 175 1.79 -14.50 25.11
CA PRO A 175 2.22 -13.43 26.02
C PRO A 175 3.65 -12.94 25.80
N GLU A 176 4.56 -13.85 25.41
CA GLU A 176 5.96 -13.51 25.12
C GLU A 176 6.09 -12.63 23.89
N LEU A 177 5.41 -12.97 22.79
CA LEU A 177 5.45 -12.21 21.54
C LEU A 177 4.77 -10.84 21.69
N PHE A 178 3.63 -10.81 22.39
CA PHE A 178 2.92 -9.57 22.66
C PHE A 178 3.72 -8.62 23.55
N GLU A 179 4.46 -9.14 24.53
CA GLU A 179 5.31 -8.33 25.40
C GLU A 179 6.44 -7.63 24.64
N GLU A 180 7.07 -8.28 23.65
CA GLU A 180 8.10 -7.64 22.80
C GLU A 180 7.49 -6.53 21.94
N TRP A 181 6.26 -6.70 21.43
CA TRP A 181 5.54 -5.62 20.75
C TRP A 181 5.25 -4.45 21.70
N ARG A 182 4.78 -4.72 22.91
CA ARG A 182 4.46 -3.70 23.93
C ARG A 182 5.69 -2.88 24.30
N LYS A 183 6.84 -3.51 24.51
CA LYS A 183 8.09 -2.81 24.88
C LYS A 183 8.48 -1.72 23.88
N VAL A 184 8.18 -1.91 22.58
CA VAL A 184 8.52 -0.95 21.53
C VAL A 184 7.38 0.05 21.30
N PHE A 185 6.16 -0.46 21.15
CA PHE A 185 5.04 0.34 20.66
C PHE A 185 4.05 0.82 21.74
N ALA A 186 4.21 0.35 22.97
CA ALA A 186 3.40 0.79 24.12
C ALA A 186 4.21 0.73 25.42
N PRO A 187 5.39 1.39 25.48
CA PRO A 187 6.31 1.27 26.62
C PRO A 187 5.71 1.75 27.96
N ASP A 188 4.75 2.66 27.89
CA ASP A 188 4.06 3.21 29.08
C ASP A 188 2.87 2.35 29.54
N GLY A 189 2.71 1.13 28.99
CA GLY A 189 1.65 0.19 29.33
C GLY A 189 0.30 0.50 28.65
N HIS A 190 0.26 1.46 27.74
CA HIS A 190 -0.89 1.78 26.89
C HIS A 190 -0.45 2.25 25.50
N THR A 191 -1.34 2.18 24.52
CA THR A 191 -1.10 2.74 23.19
C THR A 191 -1.13 4.26 23.23
N PRO A 192 -0.28 4.95 22.44
CA PRO A 192 -0.26 6.42 22.41
C PRO A 192 -1.62 7.00 21.98
N ARG A 193 -2.11 7.99 22.72
CA ARG A 193 -3.34 8.72 22.40
C ARG A 193 -3.04 9.86 21.43
N ALA A 194 -4.07 10.31 20.72
CA ALA A 194 -3.96 11.52 19.92
C ALA A 194 -3.50 12.71 20.76
N GLY A 195 -2.44 13.40 20.32
CA GLY A 195 -1.83 14.52 21.05
C GLY A 195 -0.70 14.10 22.02
N GLU A 196 -0.50 12.82 22.29
CA GLU A 196 0.65 12.32 23.05
C GLU A 196 1.91 12.25 22.17
N ILE A 197 3.06 12.34 22.81
CA ILE A 197 4.37 12.22 22.15
C ILE A 197 4.81 10.76 22.25
N TRP A 198 5.14 10.15 21.10
CA TRP A 198 5.79 8.85 21.06
C TRP A 198 7.18 8.99 20.45
N SER A 199 8.16 8.29 21.03
CA SER A 199 9.55 8.20 20.57
C SER A 199 10.06 6.77 20.66
N SER A 200 11.10 6.44 19.88
CA SER A 200 11.67 5.10 19.90
C SER A 200 13.16 5.12 19.56
N LYS A 201 14.00 5.09 20.59
CA LYS A 201 15.46 5.05 20.44
C LYS A 201 15.94 3.87 19.60
N VAL A 202 15.29 2.70 19.71
CA VAL A 202 15.66 1.51 18.94
C VAL A 202 15.45 1.69 17.45
N HIS A 203 14.45 2.47 17.02
CA HIS A 203 14.29 2.84 15.61
C HIS A 203 15.42 3.76 15.14
N ALA A 204 15.80 4.76 15.94
CA ALA A 204 16.91 5.65 15.61
C ALA A 204 18.25 4.89 15.49
N GLU A 205 18.52 3.97 16.41
CA GLU A 205 19.72 3.11 16.37
C GLU A 205 19.73 2.23 15.11
N THR A 206 18.58 1.64 14.76
CA THR A 206 18.45 0.83 13.54
C THR A 206 18.66 1.65 12.27
N PHE A 207 18.13 2.87 12.17
CA PHE A 207 18.42 3.76 11.05
C PHE A 207 19.91 4.09 10.93
N ARG A 208 20.60 4.38 12.04
CA ARG A 208 22.04 4.65 12.04
C ARG A 208 22.85 3.43 11.58
N GLU A 209 22.48 2.26 12.03
CA GLU A 209 23.12 1.02 11.60
C GLU A 209 22.90 0.75 10.11
N LEU A 210 21.67 0.96 9.60
CA LEU A 210 21.39 0.82 8.19
C LEU A 210 22.18 1.84 7.35
N ALA A 211 22.28 3.10 7.80
CA ALA A 211 23.11 4.11 7.14
C ALA A 211 24.59 3.70 7.10
N ALA A 212 25.14 3.25 8.24
CA ALA A 212 26.54 2.88 8.35
C ALA A 212 26.91 1.60 7.58
N THR A 213 25.95 0.76 7.23
CA THR A 213 26.16 -0.54 6.56
C THR A 213 25.57 -0.58 5.15
N ASP A 214 25.22 0.58 4.58
CA ASP A 214 24.60 0.66 3.26
C ASP A 214 23.36 -0.25 3.15
N CYS A 215 22.55 -0.27 4.21
CA CYS A 215 21.36 -1.12 4.38
C CYS A 215 21.61 -2.64 4.44
N GLU A 216 22.87 -3.09 4.40
CA GLU A 216 23.21 -4.52 4.36
C GLU A 216 23.01 -5.25 5.69
N SER A 217 23.02 -4.55 6.84
CA SER A 217 22.91 -5.21 8.16
C SER A 217 21.63 -6.01 8.33
N LEU A 218 20.51 -5.60 7.69
CA LEU A 218 19.24 -6.31 7.77
C LEU A 218 19.28 -7.68 7.07
N TYR A 219 20.12 -7.82 6.05
CA TYR A 219 20.19 -9.05 5.24
C TYR A 219 21.41 -9.92 5.54
N ARG A 220 22.57 -9.32 5.80
CA ARG A 220 23.86 -10.02 5.91
C ARG A 220 24.65 -9.67 7.16
N GLY A 221 24.19 -8.71 7.98
CA GLY A 221 24.89 -8.22 9.16
C GLY A 221 24.28 -8.64 10.50
N ARG A 222 24.41 -7.74 11.49
CA ARG A 222 23.93 -7.95 12.86
C ARG A 222 22.42 -8.10 12.92
N LEU A 223 21.66 -7.22 12.25
CA LEU A 223 20.20 -7.27 12.27
C LEU A 223 19.66 -8.60 11.72
N ALA A 224 20.29 -9.16 10.67
CA ALA A 224 19.96 -10.49 10.19
C ALA A 224 20.21 -11.58 11.25
N GLY A 225 21.28 -11.43 12.04
CA GLY A 225 21.57 -12.32 13.16
C GLY A 225 20.52 -12.26 14.28
N GLU A 226 20.06 -11.05 14.63
CA GLU A 226 19.01 -10.87 15.64
C GLU A 226 17.67 -11.49 15.17
N ILE A 227 17.29 -11.28 13.91
CA ILE A 227 16.08 -11.88 13.33
C ILE A 227 16.17 -13.41 13.37
N ASP A 228 17.28 -14.02 12.91
CA ASP A 228 17.48 -15.48 12.91
C ASP A 228 17.44 -16.06 14.33
N SER A 229 18.13 -15.42 15.27
CA SER A 229 18.16 -15.83 16.67
C SER A 229 16.77 -15.82 17.30
N TYR A 230 16.03 -14.72 17.13
CA TYR A 230 14.69 -14.59 17.69
C TYR A 230 13.71 -15.57 17.03
N SER A 231 13.78 -15.72 15.70
CA SER A 231 13.00 -16.72 14.96
C SER A 231 13.24 -18.16 15.48
N ARG A 232 14.48 -18.53 15.75
CA ARG A 232 14.81 -19.86 16.29
C ARG A 232 14.26 -20.07 17.69
N THR A 233 14.39 -19.09 18.56
CA THR A 233 14.00 -19.22 19.97
C THR A 233 12.49 -19.20 20.20
N THR A 234 11.74 -18.56 19.30
CA THR A 234 10.28 -18.40 19.41
C THR A 234 9.48 -19.19 18.36
N GLY A 235 10.13 -20.16 17.68
CA GLY A 235 9.45 -21.11 16.78
C GLY A 235 9.13 -20.59 15.37
N GLY A 236 9.83 -19.53 14.93
CA GLY A 236 9.68 -18.98 13.58
C GLY A 236 10.41 -19.77 12.50
N TYR A 237 10.09 -19.47 11.25
CA TYR A 237 10.63 -20.16 10.06
C TYR A 237 11.76 -19.39 9.40
N LEU A 238 11.83 -18.04 9.57
CA LEU A 238 12.79 -17.17 8.90
C LEU A 238 14.22 -17.42 9.43
N ARG A 239 15.18 -17.57 8.52
CA ARG A 239 16.58 -17.82 8.83
C ARG A 239 17.50 -16.80 8.19
N LYS A 240 18.70 -16.62 8.76
CA LYS A 240 19.74 -15.74 8.18
C LYS A 240 20.06 -16.08 6.72
N GLY A 241 19.95 -17.37 6.34
CA GLY A 241 20.13 -17.82 4.96
C GLY A 241 19.06 -17.26 4.00
N ASP A 242 17.81 -17.21 4.44
CA ASP A 242 16.70 -16.62 3.65
C ASP A 242 16.92 -15.12 3.43
N LEU A 243 17.32 -14.40 4.49
CA LEU A 243 17.65 -12.98 4.42
C LEU A 243 18.83 -12.72 3.48
N ALA A 244 19.92 -13.48 3.62
CA ALA A 244 21.13 -13.30 2.81
C ALA A 244 20.93 -13.61 1.33
N ALA A 245 19.99 -14.50 1.00
CA ALA A 245 19.63 -14.86 -0.39
C ALA A 245 18.69 -13.85 -1.05
N TYR A 246 18.12 -12.93 -0.28
CA TYR A 246 17.13 -11.99 -0.82
C TYR A 246 17.78 -10.73 -1.40
N GLU A 247 17.22 -10.29 -2.51
CA GLU A 247 17.50 -9.01 -3.16
C GLU A 247 16.23 -8.53 -3.91
N ALA A 248 15.91 -7.23 -3.81
CA ALA A 248 14.81 -6.64 -4.56
C ALA A 248 15.11 -6.65 -6.08
N GLU A 249 14.05 -6.73 -6.89
CA GLU A 249 14.17 -6.97 -8.34
C GLU A 249 13.67 -5.77 -9.16
N TRP A 250 14.46 -5.34 -10.14
CA TRP A 250 13.97 -4.46 -11.19
C TRP A 250 13.04 -5.26 -12.10
N VAL A 251 11.84 -4.74 -12.33
CA VAL A 251 10.82 -5.35 -13.18
C VAL A 251 10.39 -4.35 -14.26
N GLN A 252 9.90 -4.87 -15.38
CA GLN A 252 9.31 -4.01 -16.40
C GLN A 252 7.87 -3.69 -15.99
N PRO A 253 7.49 -2.41 -15.78
CA PRO A 253 6.10 -2.04 -15.54
C PRO A 253 5.19 -2.49 -16.68
N VAL A 254 3.94 -2.80 -16.35
CA VAL A 254 2.91 -3.19 -17.32
C VAL A 254 1.84 -2.12 -17.39
N SER A 255 1.22 -1.95 -18.55
CA SER A 255 0.20 -0.91 -18.73
C SER A 255 -0.99 -1.36 -19.53
N THR A 256 -2.05 -0.57 -19.42
CA THR A 256 -3.14 -0.59 -20.40
C THR A 256 -3.45 0.83 -20.85
N SER A 257 -3.84 0.96 -22.13
CA SER A 257 -4.39 2.21 -22.63
C SER A 257 -5.85 2.33 -22.18
N TYR A 258 -6.21 3.48 -21.61
CA TYR A 258 -7.57 3.83 -21.17
C TYR A 258 -7.90 5.25 -21.61
N ARG A 259 -8.86 5.44 -22.52
CA ARG A 259 -9.30 6.76 -23.03
C ARG A 259 -8.14 7.64 -23.56
N GLY A 260 -7.11 7.02 -24.15
CA GLY A 260 -5.93 7.73 -24.68
C GLY A 260 -4.86 8.08 -23.64
N TYR A 261 -4.95 7.54 -22.44
CA TYR A 261 -3.91 7.55 -21.41
C TYR A 261 -3.35 6.15 -21.24
N ASP A 262 -2.09 6.01 -20.87
CA ASP A 262 -1.49 4.73 -20.46
C ASP A 262 -1.40 4.70 -18.92
N VAL A 263 -2.11 3.77 -18.31
CA VAL A 263 -2.10 3.51 -16.86
C VAL A 263 -1.15 2.36 -16.60
N TRP A 264 -0.15 2.60 -15.76
CA TRP A 264 0.95 1.69 -15.47
C TRP A 264 0.88 1.13 -14.05
N GLU A 265 1.22 -0.15 -13.92
CA GLU A 265 1.30 -0.88 -12.65
C GLU A 265 2.53 -1.79 -12.62
N ILE A 266 2.87 -2.28 -11.42
CA ILE A 266 3.88 -3.33 -11.26
C ILE A 266 3.27 -4.68 -11.67
N PRO A 267 4.02 -5.52 -12.43
CA PRO A 267 3.52 -6.84 -12.84
C PRO A 267 3.27 -7.77 -11.63
N PRO A 268 2.64 -8.94 -11.82
CA PRO A 268 2.55 -9.98 -10.80
C PRO A 268 3.92 -10.31 -10.17
N ASN A 269 3.98 -10.69 -8.93
CA ASN A 269 2.96 -11.14 -7.97
C ASN A 269 2.03 -10.02 -7.41
N GLY A 270 2.25 -8.76 -7.74
CA GLY A 270 1.36 -7.65 -7.36
C GLY A 270 0.03 -7.70 -8.11
N HIS A 271 -1.04 -7.26 -7.44
CA HIS A 271 -2.38 -7.26 -8.03
C HIS A 271 -2.72 -5.96 -8.81
N GLY A 272 -1.74 -5.14 -9.17
CA GLY A 272 -1.95 -3.94 -9.99
C GLY A 272 -2.66 -4.23 -11.30
N ILE A 273 -2.38 -5.39 -11.91
CA ILE A 273 -3.06 -5.79 -13.13
C ILE A 273 -4.58 -5.97 -12.97
N VAL A 274 -5.12 -6.15 -11.76
CA VAL A 274 -6.57 -6.17 -11.51
C VAL A 274 -7.20 -4.80 -11.85
N ALA A 275 -6.54 -3.70 -11.46
CA ALA A 275 -6.99 -2.37 -11.85
C ALA A 275 -6.96 -2.18 -13.38
N LEU A 276 -5.86 -2.63 -14.02
CA LEU A 276 -5.72 -2.55 -15.48
C LEU A 276 -6.77 -3.40 -16.22
N MET A 277 -7.08 -4.61 -15.71
CA MET A 277 -8.14 -5.47 -16.24
C MET A 277 -9.51 -4.80 -16.11
N ALA A 278 -9.83 -4.22 -14.94
CA ALA A 278 -11.09 -3.52 -14.74
C ALA A 278 -11.21 -2.30 -15.68
N LEU A 279 -10.15 -1.50 -15.83
CA LEU A 279 -10.12 -0.39 -16.80
C LEU A 279 -10.30 -0.89 -18.24
N ASN A 280 -9.72 -2.03 -18.62
CA ASN A 280 -9.94 -2.64 -19.94
C ASN A 280 -11.41 -3.04 -20.17
N ILE A 281 -12.09 -3.55 -19.14
CA ILE A 281 -13.52 -3.87 -19.19
C ILE A 281 -14.33 -2.58 -19.31
N MET A 282 -14.01 -1.55 -18.53
CA MET A 282 -14.68 -0.25 -18.56
C MET A 282 -14.46 0.51 -19.88
N GLU A 283 -13.31 0.31 -20.56
CA GLU A 283 -13.02 0.86 -21.88
C GLU A 283 -14.08 0.44 -22.93
N CYS A 284 -14.67 -0.76 -22.77
CA CYS A 284 -15.72 -1.27 -23.66
C CYS A 284 -17.08 -0.56 -23.47
N MET A 285 -17.21 0.33 -22.49
CA MET A 285 -18.48 0.97 -22.10
C MET A 285 -18.44 2.49 -22.34
N GLN A 286 -19.63 3.07 -22.54
CA GLN A 286 -19.83 4.51 -22.58
C GLN A 286 -20.67 4.93 -21.39
N PHE A 287 -20.37 6.09 -20.80
CA PHE A 287 -21.09 6.66 -19.66
C PHE A 287 -21.72 7.97 -20.05
N ALA A 288 -23.05 8.00 -20.07
CA ALA A 288 -23.84 9.23 -20.29
C ALA A 288 -24.23 9.93 -18.98
N ALA A 289 -24.19 9.20 -17.87
CA ALA A 289 -24.54 9.67 -16.53
C ALA A 289 -23.29 10.04 -15.71
N GLY A 290 -23.46 10.88 -14.67
CA GLY A 290 -22.39 11.28 -13.77
C GLY A 290 -21.83 10.11 -12.93
N HIS A 291 -20.67 10.33 -12.30
CA HIS A 291 -19.93 9.34 -11.50
C HIS A 291 -20.76 8.74 -10.35
N ASP A 292 -21.69 9.50 -9.80
CA ASP A 292 -22.58 9.16 -8.68
C ASP A 292 -23.92 8.58 -9.13
N SER A 293 -24.08 8.22 -10.41
CA SER A 293 -25.24 7.49 -10.87
C SER A 293 -25.16 6.00 -10.52
N GLU A 294 -26.30 5.42 -10.18
CA GLU A 294 -26.39 3.99 -9.82
C GLU A 294 -25.96 3.09 -10.98
N GLU A 295 -26.17 3.50 -12.23
CA GLU A 295 -25.73 2.75 -13.42
C GLU A 295 -24.21 2.69 -13.52
N VAL A 296 -23.52 3.82 -13.34
CA VAL A 296 -22.05 3.91 -13.38
C VAL A 296 -21.45 3.08 -12.26
N VAL A 297 -21.91 3.27 -11.01
CA VAL A 297 -21.42 2.53 -9.85
C VAL A 297 -21.65 1.02 -10.01
N HIS A 298 -22.82 0.59 -10.51
CA HIS A 298 -23.10 -0.82 -10.78
C HIS A 298 -22.10 -1.41 -11.81
N ARG A 299 -21.87 -0.73 -12.92
CA ARG A 299 -20.93 -1.19 -13.97
C ARG A 299 -19.48 -1.26 -13.46
N GLN A 300 -19.05 -0.27 -12.67
CA GLN A 300 -17.75 -0.29 -12.02
C GLN A 300 -17.60 -1.49 -11.08
N LEU A 301 -18.61 -1.75 -10.23
CA LEU A 301 -18.64 -2.89 -9.32
C LEU A 301 -18.58 -4.21 -10.06
N GLU A 302 -19.38 -4.40 -11.11
CA GLU A 302 -19.37 -5.64 -11.89
C GLU A 302 -18.04 -5.85 -12.62
N ALA A 303 -17.47 -4.81 -13.23
CA ALA A 303 -16.16 -4.88 -13.85
C ALA A 303 -15.06 -5.27 -12.84
N MET A 304 -15.12 -4.68 -11.64
CA MET A 304 -14.17 -4.98 -10.56
C MET A 304 -14.34 -6.41 -10.05
N LYS A 305 -15.57 -6.91 -9.85
CA LYS A 305 -15.83 -8.30 -9.47
C LYS A 305 -15.22 -9.29 -10.47
N LEU A 306 -15.38 -9.04 -11.76
CA LEU A 306 -14.83 -9.88 -12.82
C LEU A 306 -13.28 -9.85 -12.82
N ALA A 307 -12.68 -8.65 -12.71
CA ALA A 307 -11.23 -8.51 -12.65
C ALA A 307 -10.61 -9.16 -11.40
N TYR A 308 -11.27 -9.02 -10.25
CA TYR A 308 -10.81 -9.67 -9.03
C TYR A 308 -10.94 -11.18 -9.06
N SER A 309 -12.04 -11.71 -9.62
CA SER A 309 -12.22 -13.16 -9.75
C SER A 309 -11.07 -13.79 -10.53
N ASP A 310 -10.68 -13.15 -11.64
CA ASP A 310 -9.54 -13.59 -12.42
C ASP A 310 -8.21 -13.38 -11.68
N GLY A 311 -8.04 -12.21 -11.04
CA GLY A 311 -6.83 -11.90 -10.28
C GLY A 311 -6.55 -12.90 -9.16
N GLN A 312 -7.54 -13.23 -8.36
CA GLN A 312 -7.41 -14.20 -7.26
C GLN A 312 -7.17 -15.63 -7.73
N GLN A 313 -7.69 -15.98 -8.92
CA GLN A 313 -7.46 -17.29 -9.52
C GLN A 313 -6.06 -17.46 -10.11
N TYR A 314 -5.50 -16.41 -10.72
CA TYR A 314 -4.33 -16.54 -11.57
C TYR A 314 -3.08 -15.82 -11.06
N ILE A 315 -3.20 -14.76 -10.24
CA ILE A 315 -2.04 -14.02 -9.73
C ILE A 315 -1.38 -14.79 -8.58
N ALA A 316 -0.08 -15.03 -8.75
CA ALA A 316 0.77 -15.70 -7.76
C ALA A 316 2.23 -15.30 -8.02
N ASP A 317 3.17 -16.02 -7.42
CA ASP A 317 4.57 -15.99 -7.87
C ASP A 317 4.62 -16.20 -9.39
N PRO A 318 5.27 -15.30 -10.16
CA PRO A 318 5.32 -15.42 -11.64
C PRO A 318 5.78 -16.79 -12.14
N ARG A 319 6.65 -17.48 -11.37
CA ARG A 319 7.14 -18.83 -11.69
C ARG A 319 6.05 -19.91 -11.56
N SER A 320 4.96 -19.62 -10.85
CA SER A 320 3.85 -20.55 -10.58
C SER A 320 2.59 -20.20 -11.36
N MET A 321 2.53 -19.04 -12.02
CA MET A 321 1.36 -18.62 -12.78
C MET A 321 1.14 -19.49 -14.02
N LYS A 322 -0.12 -19.88 -14.26
CA LYS A 322 -0.56 -20.68 -15.42
C LYS A 322 -1.03 -19.81 -16.61
N VAL A 323 -1.23 -18.51 -16.37
CA VAL A 323 -1.71 -17.52 -17.37
C VAL A 323 -0.76 -16.33 -17.36
N THR A 324 -0.42 -15.82 -18.54
CA THR A 324 0.51 -14.69 -18.65
C THR A 324 -0.20 -13.36 -18.40
N THR A 325 0.58 -12.33 -18.03
CA THR A 325 0.08 -10.97 -17.84
C THR A 325 -0.56 -10.42 -19.14
N GLU A 326 0.04 -10.70 -20.30
CA GLU A 326 -0.47 -10.27 -21.61
C GLU A 326 -1.83 -10.90 -21.92
N GLN A 327 -2.02 -12.17 -21.56
CA GLN A 327 -3.32 -12.85 -21.70
C GLN A 327 -4.38 -12.18 -20.81
N MET A 328 -4.05 -11.89 -19.57
CA MET A 328 -4.96 -11.23 -18.60
C MET A 328 -5.31 -9.80 -19.05
N LEU A 329 -4.36 -9.05 -19.62
CA LEU A 329 -4.55 -7.67 -20.09
C LEU A 329 -5.07 -7.58 -21.54
N SER A 330 -5.37 -8.71 -22.19
CA SER A 330 -5.87 -8.72 -23.57
C SER A 330 -7.19 -7.93 -23.71
N LYS A 331 -7.24 -7.01 -24.67
CA LYS A 331 -8.48 -6.25 -24.99
C LYS A 331 -9.60 -7.17 -25.49
N VAL A 332 -9.27 -8.26 -26.18
CA VAL A 332 -10.25 -9.28 -26.59
C VAL A 332 -10.85 -9.97 -25.37
N TYR A 333 -10.01 -10.35 -24.41
CA TYR A 333 -10.48 -10.93 -23.15
C TYR A 333 -11.36 -9.95 -22.37
N ALA A 334 -10.95 -8.69 -22.28
CA ALA A 334 -11.74 -7.65 -21.61
C ALA A 334 -13.13 -7.45 -22.26
N ALA A 335 -13.22 -7.46 -23.59
CA ALA A 335 -14.50 -7.38 -24.31
C ALA A 335 -15.39 -8.60 -24.02
N TYR A 336 -14.82 -9.80 -23.96
CA TYR A 336 -15.53 -11.02 -23.54
C TYR A 336 -16.07 -10.90 -22.10
N ARG A 337 -15.26 -10.39 -21.16
CA ARG A 337 -15.69 -10.16 -19.77
C ARG A 337 -16.75 -9.08 -19.67
N ALA A 338 -16.62 -7.97 -20.40
CA ALA A 338 -17.59 -6.88 -20.44
C ALA A 338 -18.98 -7.35 -20.90
N ALA A 339 -19.06 -8.29 -21.85
CA ALA A 339 -20.32 -8.87 -22.31
C ALA A 339 -21.10 -9.64 -21.22
N ASN A 340 -20.47 -10.00 -20.11
CA ASN A 340 -21.12 -10.64 -18.97
C ASN A 340 -21.75 -9.64 -17.99
N ILE A 341 -21.54 -8.34 -18.15
CA ILE A 341 -22.11 -7.30 -17.28
C ILE A 341 -23.52 -6.99 -17.74
N GLY A 342 -24.50 -7.46 -16.95
CA GLY A 342 -25.92 -7.26 -17.19
C GLY A 342 -26.52 -6.09 -16.39
N GLN A 343 -27.83 -6.00 -16.39
CA GLN A 343 -28.59 -5.00 -15.61
C GLN A 343 -28.66 -5.33 -14.11
N ARG A 344 -28.42 -6.57 -13.73
CA ARG A 344 -28.44 -7.08 -12.36
C ARG A 344 -27.06 -7.50 -11.91
N ALA A 345 -26.82 -7.37 -10.61
CA ALA A 345 -25.62 -7.86 -9.98
C ALA A 345 -25.47 -9.39 -10.15
N ALA A 346 -24.29 -9.82 -10.57
CA ALA A 346 -23.94 -11.22 -10.72
C ALA A 346 -23.02 -11.67 -9.57
N LYS A 347 -23.15 -12.94 -9.16
CA LYS A 347 -22.23 -13.55 -8.22
C LYS A 347 -20.90 -13.80 -8.94
N PRO A 348 -19.76 -13.26 -8.42
CA PRO A 348 -18.45 -13.57 -8.97
C PRO A 348 -18.12 -15.04 -8.72
N GLN A 349 -17.33 -15.65 -9.61
CA GLN A 349 -17.03 -17.09 -9.49
C GLN A 349 -15.88 -17.43 -8.55
N TYR A 350 -15.11 -16.45 -8.04
CA TYR A 350 -13.98 -16.69 -7.11
C TYR A 350 -13.78 -15.54 -6.12
N GLY A 351 -13.19 -15.83 -4.95
CA GLY A 351 -12.47 -14.96 -4.04
C GLY A 351 -13.24 -14.18 -2.98
N ASN A 352 -12.61 -14.11 -1.79
CA ASN A 352 -13.08 -13.29 -0.67
C ASN A 352 -11.95 -12.33 -0.26
N PRO A 353 -12.03 -11.00 -0.52
CA PRO A 353 -10.98 -10.05 -0.16
C PRO A 353 -10.99 -9.73 1.34
N ALA A 354 -9.80 -9.71 1.96
CA ALA A 354 -9.57 -9.23 3.32
C ALA A 354 -8.99 -7.81 3.31
N SER A 355 -9.30 -6.98 4.31
CA SER A 355 -8.79 -5.62 4.45
C SER A 355 -7.39 -5.58 5.08
N GLY A 356 -6.52 -4.66 4.68
CA GLY A 356 -5.16 -4.49 5.22
C GLY A 356 -4.68 -3.04 5.24
N GLY A 357 -3.67 -2.73 6.07
CA GLY A 357 -3.02 -1.42 6.19
C GLY A 357 -1.80 -1.27 5.28
N THR A 358 -1.52 -0.04 4.83
CA THR A 358 -0.42 0.26 3.89
C THR A 358 -0.13 1.76 3.94
N ILE A 359 1.10 2.20 3.59
CA ILE A 359 1.37 3.61 3.29
C ILE A 359 1.66 3.78 1.79
N TYR A 360 1.14 4.83 1.20
CA TYR A 360 1.47 5.31 -0.14
C TYR A 360 2.05 6.71 -0.09
N LEU A 361 3.07 6.95 -0.90
CA LEU A 361 3.67 8.26 -1.10
C LEU A 361 4.02 8.49 -2.57
N CYS A 362 4.06 9.75 -2.97
CA CYS A 362 4.61 10.15 -4.26
C CYS A 362 5.43 11.43 -4.14
N THR A 363 6.45 11.52 -5.00
CA THR A 363 7.38 12.64 -5.04
C THR A 363 7.62 13.10 -6.48
N ALA A 364 7.95 14.39 -6.65
CA ALA A 364 8.39 14.95 -7.91
C ALA A 364 9.41 16.06 -7.65
N ASP A 365 10.43 16.19 -8.51
CA ASP A 365 11.40 17.27 -8.47
C ASP A 365 11.26 18.24 -9.65
N GLY A 366 12.00 19.35 -9.60
CA GLY A 366 11.98 20.37 -10.64
C GLY A 366 12.58 19.92 -11.99
N ALA A 367 13.38 18.86 -12.01
CA ALA A 367 13.94 18.26 -13.23
C ALA A 367 12.92 17.37 -13.96
N GLY A 368 11.80 17.04 -13.30
CA GLY A 368 10.73 16.20 -13.85
C GLY A 368 10.89 14.73 -13.54
N ASN A 369 11.77 14.39 -12.61
CA ASN A 369 11.83 13.04 -12.05
C ASN A 369 10.67 12.84 -11.07
N MET A 370 10.08 11.65 -11.08
CA MET A 370 8.89 11.34 -10.28
C MET A 370 8.95 9.94 -9.74
N VAL A 371 8.44 9.75 -8.52
CA VAL A 371 8.37 8.44 -7.87
C VAL A 371 6.96 8.18 -7.37
N SER A 372 6.43 7.01 -7.69
CA SER A 372 5.27 6.37 -7.08
C SER A 372 5.80 5.26 -6.19
N PHE A 373 5.60 5.36 -4.88
CA PHE A 373 6.19 4.43 -3.91
C PHE A 373 5.15 3.96 -2.90
N ILE A 374 5.16 2.68 -2.59
CA ILE A 374 4.25 2.06 -1.64
C ILE A 374 5.02 1.07 -0.74
N GLN A 375 4.74 1.10 0.56
CA GLN A 375 5.39 0.28 1.57
C GLN A 375 4.36 -0.24 2.56
N SER A 376 4.51 -1.48 3.03
CA SER A 376 3.45 -2.09 3.83
C SER A 376 3.93 -3.26 4.67
N ASN A 377 3.47 -3.31 5.92
CA ASN A 377 3.44 -4.52 6.73
C ASN A 377 2.24 -5.44 6.44
N TYR A 378 1.34 -5.06 5.54
CA TYR A 378 0.06 -5.63 5.17
C TYR A 378 -1.05 -5.32 6.17
N CYS A 379 -1.16 -5.99 7.30
CA CYS A 379 -2.20 -5.71 8.31
C CYS A 379 -1.55 -5.08 9.55
N ASN A 380 -2.05 -3.94 10.02
CA ASN A 380 -1.55 -3.26 11.22
C ASN A 380 0.00 -3.12 11.21
N PHE A 381 0.65 -3.43 12.34
CA PHE A 381 2.12 -3.54 12.43
C PHE A 381 2.68 -4.84 11.81
N GLY A 382 1.90 -5.57 11.01
CA GLY A 382 2.27 -6.84 10.40
C GLY A 382 1.86 -8.05 11.22
N SER A 383 2.78 -9.00 11.37
CA SER A 383 2.57 -10.29 12.05
C SER A 383 2.43 -10.17 13.58
N GLY A 384 2.73 -9.00 14.14
CA GLY A 384 2.90 -8.78 15.58
C GLY A 384 4.27 -9.22 16.11
N ILE A 385 5.11 -9.83 15.27
CA ILE A 385 6.48 -10.18 15.62
C ILE A 385 7.35 -8.93 15.57
N VAL A 386 7.88 -8.53 16.73
CA VAL A 386 8.85 -7.43 16.85
C VAL A 386 10.18 -7.99 17.34
N VAL A 387 11.22 -7.81 16.54
CA VAL A 387 12.56 -8.32 16.86
C VAL A 387 13.16 -7.52 18.01
N PRO A 388 13.54 -8.17 19.13
CA PRO A 388 14.02 -7.47 20.32
C PRO A 388 15.18 -6.51 20.05
N LYS A 389 15.16 -5.34 20.67
CA LYS A 389 16.21 -4.30 20.59
C LYS A 389 16.46 -3.71 19.19
N THR A 390 15.53 -3.88 18.25
CA THR A 390 15.72 -3.36 16.88
C THR A 390 14.57 -2.47 16.40
N GLY A 391 13.38 -2.58 16.99
CA GLY A 391 12.18 -1.92 16.47
C GLY A 391 11.67 -2.50 15.15
N ILE A 392 12.25 -3.62 14.66
CA ILE A 392 11.81 -4.27 13.41
C ILE A 392 10.52 -5.04 13.67
N ALA A 393 9.40 -4.54 13.21
CA ALA A 393 8.13 -5.24 13.13
C ALA A 393 8.05 -5.96 11.77
N LEU A 394 7.85 -7.29 11.80
CA LEU A 394 7.85 -8.12 10.58
C LEU A 394 6.45 -8.16 9.97
N GLN A 395 6.38 -7.95 8.67
CA GLN A 395 5.14 -7.99 7.89
C GLN A 395 4.47 -9.38 7.92
N ASN A 396 3.15 -9.42 7.62
CA ASN A 396 2.36 -10.66 7.58
C ASN A 396 1.84 -10.99 6.17
N ARG A 397 2.64 -10.73 5.15
CA ARG A 397 2.25 -10.90 3.74
C ARG A 397 1.88 -12.33 3.38
N GLY A 398 2.52 -13.32 4.02
CA GLY A 398 2.23 -14.74 3.83
C GLY A 398 0.80 -15.14 4.17
N PHE A 399 0.04 -14.31 4.89
CA PHE A 399 -1.41 -14.51 5.11
C PHE A 399 -2.20 -14.61 3.79
N ASN A 400 -1.68 -14.07 2.69
CA ASN A 400 -2.29 -14.19 1.37
C ASN A 400 -2.06 -15.53 0.66
N PHE A 401 -1.20 -16.41 1.17
CA PHE A 401 -1.07 -17.75 0.62
C PHE A 401 -2.33 -18.58 0.85
N TYR A 402 -2.59 -19.51 -0.06
CA TYR A 402 -3.62 -20.53 0.10
C TYR A 402 -3.02 -21.83 0.60
N MET A 403 -3.84 -22.67 1.26
CA MET A 403 -3.49 -24.03 1.67
C MET A 403 -3.91 -25.07 0.63
N ASP A 404 -4.65 -24.68 -0.41
CA ASP A 404 -5.07 -25.55 -1.50
C ASP A 404 -3.87 -25.85 -2.43
N PRO A 405 -3.45 -27.12 -2.58
CA PRO A 405 -2.32 -27.50 -3.42
C PRO A 405 -2.53 -27.25 -4.92
N GLU A 406 -3.80 -27.17 -5.38
CA GLU A 406 -4.13 -26.87 -6.78
C GLU A 406 -4.00 -25.39 -7.12
N SER A 407 -3.95 -24.52 -6.12
CA SER A 407 -3.79 -23.09 -6.30
C SER A 407 -2.36 -22.74 -6.72
N ALA A 408 -2.23 -21.88 -7.74
CA ALA A 408 -0.94 -21.27 -8.07
C ALA A 408 -0.34 -20.48 -6.90
N ASN A 409 -1.16 -19.97 -5.98
CA ASN A 409 -0.75 -19.23 -4.79
C ASN A 409 -0.68 -20.12 -3.52
N CYS A 410 -0.61 -21.46 -3.66
CA CYS A 410 -0.41 -22.36 -2.53
C CYS A 410 0.92 -22.05 -1.82
N VAL A 411 0.92 -22.08 -0.48
CA VAL A 411 2.12 -21.87 0.34
C VAL A 411 3.19 -22.92 0.03
N GLY A 412 4.44 -22.50 0.02
CA GLY A 412 5.60 -23.35 -0.19
C GLY A 412 6.90 -22.55 0.00
N PRO A 413 8.06 -23.20 0.08
CA PRO A 413 9.35 -22.56 0.32
C PRO A 413 9.79 -21.66 -0.85
N HIS A 414 10.48 -20.57 -0.54
CA HIS A 414 11.04 -19.61 -1.51
C HIS A 414 10.04 -19.12 -2.58
N LYS A 415 8.80 -18.87 -2.18
CA LYS A 415 7.71 -18.47 -3.07
C LYS A 415 7.17 -17.09 -2.70
N LYS A 416 6.93 -16.24 -3.70
CA LYS A 416 6.22 -14.97 -3.53
C LYS A 416 4.72 -15.23 -3.50
N THR A 417 3.99 -14.54 -2.62
CA THR A 417 2.53 -14.66 -2.56
C THR A 417 1.85 -13.55 -3.37
N TYR A 418 0.55 -13.71 -3.64
CA TYR A 418 -0.34 -12.64 -4.09
C TYR A 418 -0.13 -11.38 -3.25
N HIS A 419 0.22 -10.26 -3.89
CA HIS A 419 0.63 -9.04 -3.19
C HIS A 419 -0.31 -7.88 -3.44
N THR A 420 -0.71 -7.18 -2.37
CA THR A 420 -1.78 -6.19 -2.42
C THR A 420 -1.31 -4.73 -2.49
N ILE A 421 -0.02 -4.45 -2.60
CA ILE A 421 0.45 -3.07 -2.76
C ILE A 421 0.70 -2.76 -4.24
N ILE A 422 0.22 -1.59 -4.70
CA ILE A 422 0.30 -1.18 -6.10
C ILE A 422 0.60 0.32 -6.19
N PRO A 423 1.80 0.72 -6.66
CA PRO A 423 2.08 2.10 -7.01
C PRO A 423 1.67 2.35 -8.46
N GLY A 424 0.73 3.25 -8.74
CA GLY A 424 0.28 3.60 -10.09
C GLY A 424 1.09 4.73 -10.73
N PHE A 425 1.17 4.76 -12.04
CA PHE A 425 1.76 5.86 -12.81
C PHE A 425 0.93 6.13 -14.07
N LEU A 426 0.85 7.41 -14.48
CA LEU A 426 0.07 7.84 -15.64
C LEU A 426 0.98 8.49 -16.67
N THR A 427 0.84 8.07 -17.94
CA THR A 427 1.48 8.72 -19.09
C THR A 427 0.47 9.01 -20.18
N ARG A 428 0.83 9.91 -21.11
CA ARG A 428 0.10 10.18 -22.33
C ARG A 428 1.06 10.48 -23.47
N ASN A 429 0.90 9.78 -24.59
CA ASN A 429 1.76 9.94 -25.77
C ASN A 429 3.27 9.80 -25.42
N GLY A 430 3.62 8.84 -24.56
CA GLY A 430 4.99 8.60 -24.12
C GLY A 430 5.58 9.65 -23.18
N LYS A 431 4.79 10.60 -22.67
CA LYS A 431 5.21 11.61 -21.69
C LYS A 431 4.61 11.33 -20.33
N ALA A 432 5.37 11.54 -19.27
CA ALA A 432 4.86 11.44 -17.91
C ALA A 432 3.78 12.47 -17.64
N ILE A 433 2.69 12.04 -17.03
CA ILE A 433 1.73 12.90 -16.33
C ILE A 433 2.06 12.85 -14.85
N GLY A 434 2.21 11.66 -14.28
CA GLY A 434 2.74 11.53 -12.92
C GLY A 434 2.24 10.34 -12.12
N PRO A 435 2.77 10.19 -10.89
CA PRO A 435 2.42 9.14 -9.95
C PRO A 435 1.06 9.35 -9.31
N PHE A 436 0.35 8.26 -9.08
CA PHE A 436 -0.87 8.20 -8.29
C PHE A 436 -0.95 6.86 -7.54
N GLY A 437 -1.70 6.80 -6.46
CA GLY A 437 -1.99 5.55 -5.78
C GLY A 437 -3.01 5.73 -4.67
N VAL A 438 -3.72 4.64 -4.39
CA VAL A 438 -4.69 4.55 -3.29
C VAL A 438 -4.34 3.32 -2.47
N MET A 439 -3.80 3.51 -1.28
CA MET A 439 -3.45 2.41 -0.38
C MET A 439 -4.69 1.85 0.34
N GLY A 440 -4.64 0.61 0.83
CA GLY A 440 -5.76 -0.01 1.56
C GLY A 440 -6.01 -1.48 1.24
N GLY A 441 -4.97 -2.30 1.08
CA GLY A 441 -5.12 -3.75 0.82
C GLY A 441 -5.91 -4.03 -0.46
N PHE A 442 -6.98 -4.80 -0.37
CA PHE A 442 -7.85 -5.12 -1.50
C PHE A 442 -8.70 -3.92 -2.00
N MET A 443 -8.71 -2.80 -1.28
CA MET A 443 -9.30 -1.56 -1.80
C MET A 443 -8.43 -0.91 -2.90
N GLN A 444 -7.15 -1.20 -2.99
CA GLN A 444 -6.22 -0.50 -3.89
C GLN A 444 -6.63 -0.53 -5.37
N PRO A 445 -6.85 -1.67 -6.04
CA PRO A 445 -7.33 -1.68 -7.43
C PRO A 445 -8.67 -0.97 -7.60
N GLN A 446 -9.58 -1.10 -6.64
CA GLN A 446 -10.88 -0.43 -6.65
C GLN A 446 -10.72 1.09 -6.59
N GLY A 447 -9.84 1.57 -5.70
CA GLY A 447 -9.53 3.00 -5.57
C GLY A 447 -8.82 3.55 -6.81
N HIS A 448 -7.86 2.80 -7.40
CA HIS A 448 -7.20 3.19 -8.65
C HIS A 448 -8.19 3.38 -9.80
N VAL A 449 -9.11 2.44 -10.00
CA VAL A 449 -10.15 2.54 -11.03
C VAL A 449 -11.05 3.75 -10.80
N GLN A 450 -11.53 3.95 -9.58
CA GLN A 450 -12.42 5.07 -9.25
C GLN A 450 -11.73 6.42 -9.45
N VAL A 451 -10.49 6.58 -8.97
CA VAL A 451 -9.74 7.83 -9.12
C VAL A 451 -9.42 8.09 -10.59
N MET A 452 -8.98 7.10 -11.36
CA MET A 452 -8.69 7.26 -12.79
C MET A 452 -9.94 7.62 -13.59
N MET A 453 -11.08 6.98 -13.33
CA MET A 453 -12.35 7.33 -13.99
C MET A 453 -12.83 8.71 -13.59
N ASN A 454 -12.71 9.10 -12.31
CA ASN A 454 -13.08 10.44 -11.85
C ASN A 454 -12.29 11.53 -12.60
N LEU A 455 -11.00 11.31 -12.82
CA LEU A 455 -10.13 12.23 -13.56
C LEU A 455 -10.42 12.21 -15.07
N ILE A 456 -10.53 11.03 -15.68
CA ILE A 456 -10.49 10.85 -17.15
C ILE A 456 -11.90 10.90 -17.76
N ASP A 457 -12.88 10.18 -17.19
CA ASP A 457 -14.25 10.11 -17.72
C ASP A 457 -15.13 11.26 -17.19
N PHE A 458 -14.95 11.64 -15.92
CA PHE A 458 -15.81 12.65 -15.26
C PHE A 458 -15.15 14.01 -15.10
N HIS A 459 -13.92 14.19 -15.58
CA HIS A 459 -13.18 15.46 -15.64
C HIS A 459 -13.09 16.22 -14.31
N MET A 460 -13.04 15.50 -13.20
CA MET A 460 -12.81 16.07 -11.89
C MET A 460 -11.39 16.61 -11.76
N ASN A 461 -11.21 17.69 -11.00
CA ASN A 461 -9.87 18.10 -10.62
C ASN A 461 -9.24 17.04 -9.68
N PRO A 462 -7.90 17.01 -9.54
CA PRO A 462 -7.21 15.98 -8.75
C PRO A 462 -7.69 15.86 -7.30
N GLN A 463 -8.00 16.96 -6.63
CA GLN A 463 -8.48 16.93 -5.25
C GLN A 463 -9.92 16.41 -5.17
N GLU A 464 -10.80 16.86 -6.06
CA GLU A 464 -12.17 16.37 -6.14
C GLU A 464 -12.23 14.88 -6.44
N ALA A 465 -11.34 14.37 -7.31
CA ALA A 465 -11.25 12.94 -7.62
C ALA A 465 -10.88 12.07 -6.40
N LEU A 466 -10.09 12.61 -5.45
CA LEU A 466 -9.77 11.96 -4.19
C LEU A 466 -10.87 12.14 -3.14
N ASP A 467 -11.55 13.29 -3.11
CA ASP A 467 -12.61 13.63 -2.15
C ASP A 467 -13.93 12.91 -2.46
N ALA A 468 -14.15 12.49 -3.72
CA ALA A 468 -15.35 11.80 -4.15
C ALA A 468 -15.66 10.56 -3.29
N PRO A 469 -16.96 10.30 -2.98
CA PRO A 469 -17.35 9.13 -2.22
C PRO A 469 -16.97 7.85 -2.97
N ARG A 470 -16.53 6.84 -2.21
CA ARG A 470 -16.07 5.56 -2.75
C ARG A 470 -17.01 4.42 -2.40
N TRP A 471 -16.98 3.44 -3.25
CA TRP A 471 -17.56 2.12 -3.02
C TRP A 471 -16.45 1.08 -2.93
N GLN A 472 -16.72 -0.07 -2.28
CA GLN A 472 -15.87 -1.24 -2.36
C GLN A 472 -16.70 -2.52 -2.45
N TRP A 473 -16.21 -3.46 -3.23
CA TRP A 473 -16.64 -4.84 -3.20
C TRP A 473 -15.87 -5.58 -2.11
N THR A 474 -16.59 -6.25 -1.21
CA THR A 474 -16.01 -6.94 -0.04
C THR A 474 -16.11 -8.46 -0.12
N GLY A 475 -16.59 -8.98 -1.23
CA GLY A 475 -16.71 -10.42 -1.51
C GLY A 475 -18.13 -10.85 -1.82
N ASP A 476 -18.28 -11.92 -2.61
CA ASP A 476 -19.55 -12.46 -3.04
C ASP A 476 -20.48 -11.38 -3.65
N MET A 477 -21.68 -11.16 -3.10
CA MET A 477 -22.60 -10.10 -3.50
C MET A 477 -22.47 -8.83 -2.63
N ASN A 478 -21.59 -8.85 -1.63
CA ASN A 478 -21.48 -7.79 -0.63
C ASN A 478 -20.67 -6.60 -1.18
N ILE A 479 -21.22 -5.41 -1.00
CA ILE A 479 -20.57 -4.14 -1.30
C ILE A 479 -20.77 -3.17 -0.14
N GLU A 480 -19.81 -2.29 0.04
CA GLU A 480 -19.92 -1.14 0.94
C GLU A 480 -19.84 0.15 0.13
N ILE A 481 -20.61 1.16 0.53
CA ILE A 481 -20.55 2.51 -0.02
C ILE A 481 -20.42 3.54 1.10
N GLU A 482 -19.72 4.64 0.84
CA GLU A 482 -19.64 5.77 1.76
C GLU A 482 -20.92 6.58 1.81
N GLN A 483 -21.12 7.32 2.91
CA GLN A 483 -22.31 8.19 3.12
C GLN A 483 -22.40 9.37 2.14
N GLY A 484 -21.31 9.73 1.45
CA GLY A 484 -21.28 10.84 0.50
C GLY A 484 -22.04 10.60 -0.81
N PHE A 485 -22.48 9.37 -1.09
CA PHE A 485 -23.35 9.08 -2.25
C PHE A 485 -24.77 9.62 -2.05
N PRO A 486 -25.56 9.83 -3.14
CA PRO A 486 -26.98 10.18 -3.04
C PRO A 486 -27.74 9.22 -2.11
N MET A 487 -28.67 9.76 -1.31
CA MET A 487 -29.36 9.01 -0.25
C MET A 487 -30.08 7.75 -0.72
N ASP A 488 -30.53 7.72 -1.97
CA ASP A 488 -31.25 6.59 -2.58
C ASP A 488 -30.31 5.57 -3.25
N MET A 489 -29.01 5.84 -3.34
CA MET A 489 -28.00 4.97 -3.99
C MET A 489 -28.05 3.54 -3.46
N ALA A 490 -28.04 3.37 -2.13
CA ALA A 490 -28.09 2.05 -1.52
C ALA A 490 -29.36 1.27 -1.92
N GLY A 491 -30.51 1.94 -1.97
CA GLY A 491 -31.77 1.34 -2.39
C GLY A 491 -31.75 0.92 -3.85
N ARG A 492 -31.23 1.76 -4.74
CA ARG A 492 -31.11 1.48 -6.18
C ARG A 492 -30.16 0.31 -6.46
N LEU A 493 -29.00 0.26 -5.81
CA LEU A 493 -28.05 -0.84 -5.94
C LEU A 493 -28.62 -2.16 -5.37
N LYS A 494 -29.37 -2.12 -4.26
CA LYS A 494 -30.10 -3.29 -3.74
C LYS A 494 -31.13 -3.79 -4.75
N ALA A 495 -31.86 -2.91 -5.43
CA ALA A 495 -32.82 -3.29 -6.46
C ALA A 495 -32.15 -4.01 -7.65
N ARG A 496 -30.86 -3.72 -7.94
CA ARG A 496 -30.07 -4.46 -8.91
C ARG A 496 -29.56 -5.83 -8.40
N GLY A 497 -29.65 -6.11 -7.08
CA GLY A 497 -29.27 -7.38 -6.47
C GLY A 497 -27.97 -7.35 -5.68
N HIS A 498 -27.34 -6.20 -5.48
CA HIS A 498 -26.19 -6.09 -4.56
C HIS A 498 -26.64 -6.16 -3.10
N HIS A 499 -25.83 -6.76 -2.25
CA HIS A 499 -25.96 -6.67 -0.78
C HIS A 499 -25.21 -5.45 -0.29
N VAL A 500 -25.93 -4.34 -0.09
CA VAL A 500 -25.32 -3.03 0.17
C VAL A 500 -25.30 -2.71 1.66
N THR A 501 -24.13 -2.35 2.17
CA THR A 501 -23.91 -1.70 3.46
C THR A 501 -23.48 -0.25 3.22
N VAL A 502 -24.08 0.70 3.95
CA VAL A 502 -23.58 2.08 4.00
C VAL A 502 -22.63 2.17 5.19
N ALA A 503 -21.37 2.46 4.92
CA ALA A 503 -20.35 2.51 5.95
C ALA A 503 -20.52 3.74 6.85
N THR A 504 -20.30 3.55 8.15
CA THR A 504 -20.28 4.62 9.14
C THR A 504 -18.88 5.21 9.34
N ASP A 505 -17.84 4.53 8.82
CA ASP A 505 -16.44 4.88 8.90
C ASP A 505 -15.79 4.75 7.51
N SER A 506 -15.08 5.78 7.08
CA SER A 506 -14.42 5.82 5.76
C SER A 506 -12.99 5.25 5.76
N MET A 507 -12.48 4.75 6.87
CA MET A 507 -11.08 4.29 6.99
C MET A 507 -10.74 3.15 6.03
N ASN A 508 -11.71 2.30 5.70
CA ASN A 508 -11.52 1.13 4.83
C ASN A 508 -11.61 1.44 3.33
N PHE A 509 -11.96 2.67 2.94
CA PHE A 509 -12.12 3.06 1.52
C PHE A 509 -10.83 3.53 0.85
N GLY A 510 -9.70 3.22 1.47
CA GLY A 510 -8.38 3.54 0.94
C GLY A 510 -7.99 5.00 1.15
N ARG A 511 -6.69 5.28 0.96
CA ARG A 511 -6.12 6.63 1.11
C ARG A 511 -5.24 6.95 -0.08
N GLY A 512 -5.64 7.96 -0.86
CA GLY A 512 -5.03 8.32 -2.12
C GLY A 512 -4.09 9.52 -2.03
N GLN A 513 -3.06 9.51 -2.87
CA GLN A 513 -2.19 10.64 -3.12
C GLN A 513 -1.87 10.69 -4.60
N LEU A 514 -1.67 11.88 -5.15
CA LEU A 514 -1.19 12.02 -6.52
C LEU A 514 -0.39 13.31 -6.72
N ILE A 515 0.52 13.27 -7.68
CA ILE A 515 1.22 14.44 -8.22
C ILE A 515 1.22 14.35 -9.73
N PHE A 516 0.71 15.38 -10.41
CA PHE A 516 0.74 15.47 -11.86
C PHE A 516 1.58 16.67 -12.30
N ARG A 517 2.23 16.54 -13.44
CA ARG A 517 3.05 17.59 -14.04
C ARG A 517 2.50 17.94 -15.41
N ASP A 518 2.29 19.24 -15.65
CA ASP A 518 1.89 19.74 -16.95
C ASP A 518 3.09 19.95 -17.88
N GLU A 519 2.83 20.34 -19.13
CA GLU A 519 3.83 20.61 -20.16
C GLU A 519 4.74 21.83 -19.85
N ASN A 520 4.29 22.73 -18.97
CA ASN A 520 5.06 23.89 -18.49
C ASN A 520 5.91 23.56 -17.26
N GLY A 521 5.86 22.34 -16.77
CA GLY A 521 6.58 21.89 -15.58
C GLY A 521 5.92 22.25 -14.26
N ILE A 522 4.66 22.68 -14.27
CA ILE A 522 3.90 22.95 -13.05
C ILE A 522 3.44 21.63 -12.45
N LEU A 523 3.72 21.43 -11.18
CA LEU A 523 3.27 20.29 -10.39
C LEU A 523 1.92 20.60 -9.75
N THR A 524 1.00 19.67 -9.83
CA THR A 524 -0.32 19.72 -9.20
C THR A 524 -0.48 18.52 -8.28
N GLY A 525 -0.65 18.75 -6.99
CA GLY A 525 -0.79 17.70 -5.98
C GLY A 525 -2.17 17.68 -5.34
N ALA A 526 -2.58 16.48 -4.92
CA ALA A 526 -3.78 16.29 -4.12
C ALA A 526 -3.55 15.20 -3.06
N THR A 527 -4.26 15.30 -1.93
CA THR A 527 -4.11 14.43 -0.78
C THR A 527 -5.45 13.94 -0.25
N GLU A 528 -5.41 12.80 0.40
CA GLU A 528 -6.57 12.04 0.89
C GLU A 528 -7.30 12.74 2.06
N PRO A 529 -8.63 12.91 1.98
CA PRO A 529 -9.43 13.40 3.11
C PRO A 529 -9.56 12.40 4.27
N ARG A 530 -9.39 11.09 3.98
CA ARG A 530 -9.55 9.98 4.96
C ARG A 530 -8.28 9.73 5.78
N ALA A 531 -7.25 10.58 5.63
CA ALA A 531 -5.98 10.51 6.36
C ALA A 531 -5.55 11.90 6.83
N GLY A 532 -4.57 11.95 7.74
CA GLY A 532 -3.89 13.18 8.17
C GLY A 532 -2.83 13.68 7.19
N GLY A 533 -3.01 13.40 5.88
CA GLY A 533 -2.04 13.67 4.84
C GLY A 533 -1.88 15.13 4.47
N ALA A 534 -0.79 15.43 3.78
CA ALA A 534 -0.51 16.73 3.22
C ALA A 534 0.20 16.63 1.86
N VAL A 535 0.06 17.68 1.07
CA VAL A 535 0.91 18.01 -0.07
C VAL A 535 1.90 19.06 0.38
N ALA A 536 3.18 18.73 0.41
CA ALA A 536 4.26 19.68 0.60
C ALA A 536 4.81 20.10 -0.77
N ALA A 537 4.87 21.40 -1.07
CA ALA A 537 5.23 21.93 -2.38
C ALA A 537 6.22 23.10 -2.29
N TRP A 538 7.04 23.25 -3.36
CA TRP A 538 8.04 24.31 -3.52
C TRP A 538 8.07 24.89 -4.93
#